data_18bac3c6c7820151d2d89ab90e10314c
#
_entry.id   18bac3c6c7820151d2d89ab90e10314c
#
_cell.length_a   1.000
_cell.length_b   1.000
_cell.length_c   1.000
_cell.angle_alpha   90.00
_cell.angle_beta   90.00
_cell.angle_gamma   90.00
#
_symmetry.space_group_name_H-M   'P 1'
#
loop_
_entity.id
_entity.type
_entity.pdbx_description
1 polymer ?
#
loop_
_entity_poly.entity_id
_entity_poly.type
_entity_poly.pdbx_seq_one_letter_code
_entity_poly.pdbx_strand_id
1 'polypeptide(L)'
;VKCINKKNICLLLLLCTLIFSGCGKTVESVTFSNAYDIYETSKKYQLISTEDTSLHGALPYFASNNCVSDGKDLGTDSTSSYVAGASGVFNLTTKDVLYAQNIYAKMYPASTTKILTAYVALKYGDLNGIYTVSENAADQASDSSVCNLKAGEQLSLQQLLYGLLLRSGNDAAIVIAEGISGDVSSFAELMNKEAKMLGATDSHFVNANGLQDENHYTTVYDLYLIFQAAIQNPTFVDIIHTTEYTVDYLDPNGMSIQQVWTSTNKYLMGTETAPDGITVIGGKTGTTNDAGYCLVLLSNNAAGDQIVSIVMKADCRNNLYYYMNELLRQA
;
A
#
# COMPACT_ATOMS: atom_id res chain seq x y z
N VAL A 1 -68.69 35.46 33.32
CA VAL A 1 -68.33 34.84 32.05
C VAL A 1 -68.44 35.87 30.96
N LYS A 2 -67.30 36.46 30.49
CA LYS A 2 -67.28 37.45 29.42
C LYS A 2 -67.41 36.76 28.09
N CYS A 3 -68.47 37.02 27.30
CA CYS A 3 -68.61 36.54 25.93
C CYS A 3 -67.53 37.15 25.07
N ILE A 4 -66.73 36.25 24.48
CA ILE A 4 -65.71 36.58 23.45
C ILE A 4 -66.48 36.91 22.16
N ASN A 5 -66.27 38.11 21.63
CA ASN A 5 -66.96 38.64 20.48
C ASN A 5 -66.52 37.90 19.21
N LYS A 6 -67.46 37.35 18.40
CA LYS A 6 -67.20 36.57 17.18
C LYS A 6 -66.24 37.27 16.17
N LYS A 7 -66.17 38.58 16.18
CA LYS A 7 -65.24 39.37 15.35
C LYS A 7 -63.76 39.15 15.77
N ASN A 8 -63.52 38.95 17.05
CA ASN A 8 -62.16 38.76 17.56
C ASN A 8 -61.64 37.33 17.28
N ILE A 9 -62.58 36.36 17.18
CA ILE A 9 -62.20 34.96 16.80
C ILE A 9 -61.81 34.91 15.32
N CYS A 10 -62.52 35.62 14.42
CA CYS A 10 -62.15 35.69 13.00
C CYS A 10 -60.79 36.39 12.77
N LEU A 11 -60.51 37.46 13.56
CA LEU A 11 -59.23 38.16 13.48
C LEU A 11 -58.04 37.30 14.00
N LEU A 12 -58.28 36.50 15.05
CA LEU A 12 -57.25 35.56 15.58
C LEU A 12 -56.98 34.41 14.62
N LEU A 13 -58.03 33.88 13.95
CA LEU A 13 -57.90 32.85 12.91
C LEU A 13 -57.19 33.40 11.66
N LEU A 14 -57.43 34.63 11.25
CA LEU A 14 -56.73 35.26 10.12
C LEU A 14 -55.24 35.53 10.46
N LEU A 15 -54.93 35.89 11.72
CA LEU A 15 -53.54 36.07 12.18
C LEU A 15 -52.79 34.74 12.22
N CYS A 16 -53.45 33.64 12.66
CA CYS A 16 -52.83 32.30 12.67
C CYS A 16 -52.56 31.80 11.26
N THR A 17 -53.38 32.11 10.26
CA THR A 17 -53.14 31.70 8.87
C THR A 17 -52.01 32.49 8.20
N LEU A 18 -51.73 33.72 8.63
CA LEU A 18 -50.62 34.53 8.15
C LEU A 18 -49.25 34.13 8.79
N ILE A 19 -49.26 33.48 9.94
CA ILE A 19 -48.04 33.01 10.61
C ILE A 19 -47.56 31.66 9.99
N PHE A 20 -48.45 30.90 9.35
CA PHE A 20 -48.08 29.65 8.69
C PHE A 20 -47.75 29.79 7.20
N SER A 21 -47.87 30.96 6.58
CA SER A 21 -47.57 31.20 5.17
C SER A 21 -46.14 31.73 4.94
N GLY A 22 -45.31 31.80 5.92
CA GLY A 22 -43.99 32.38 5.79
C GLY A 22 -42.89 31.51 6.38
N CYS A 23 -42.64 30.36 5.82
CA CYS A 23 -41.33 29.66 5.82
C CYS A 23 -41.46 28.30 5.10
N GLY A 24 -41.98 28.30 3.89
CA GLY A 24 -41.74 27.25 2.95
C GLY A 24 -40.37 27.52 2.28
N LYS A 25 -39.27 27.39 2.99
CA LYS A 25 -38.06 26.94 2.34
C LYS A 25 -38.40 25.53 1.87
N THR A 26 -38.64 25.38 0.57
CA THR A 26 -38.50 24.09 -0.06
C THR A 26 -37.15 23.57 0.36
N VAL A 27 -37.13 22.58 1.23
CA VAL A 27 -35.97 21.73 1.41
C VAL A 27 -35.82 21.13 0.00
N GLU A 28 -34.91 21.71 -0.80
CA GLU A 28 -34.39 20.99 -1.95
C GLU A 28 -33.96 19.66 -1.37
N SER A 29 -34.66 18.61 -1.77
CA SER A 29 -34.22 17.27 -1.48
C SER A 29 -32.82 17.21 -2.07
N VAL A 30 -31.80 17.22 -1.21
CA VAL A 30 -30.46 16.87 -1.59
C VAL A 30 -30.59 15.39 -2.00
N THR A 31 -30.87 15.19 -3.27
CA THR A 31 -30.64 13.90 -3.90
C THR A 31 -29.13 13.73 -3.78
N PHE A 32 -28.69 12.94 -2.82
CA PHE A 32 -27.38 12.36 -2.87
C PHE A 32 -27.36 11.58 -4.18
N SER A 33 -26.82 12.18 -5.25
CA SER A 33 -26.41 11.42 -6.39
C SER A 33 -25.51 10.33 -5.80
N ASN A 34 -25.95 9.09 -5.96
CA ASN A 34 -25.17 7.96 -5.49
C ASN A 34 -23.73 8.20 -5.95
N ALA A 35 -22.78 8.29 -5.02
CA ALA A 35 -21.37 8.49 -5.34
C ALA A 35 -20.83 7.37 -6.27
N TYR A 36 -21.66 6.39 -6.54
CA TYR A 36 -21.47 5.24 -7.39
C TYR A 36 -22.41 5.23 -8.62
N ASP A 37 -22.97 6.35 -9.03
CA ASP A 37 -23.60 6.42 -10.35
C ASP A 37 -22.49 6.40 -11.41
N ILE A 38 -22.10 5.17 -11.76
CA ILE A 38 -21.10 4.87 -12.78
C ILE A 38 -21.44 5.58 -14.11
N TYR A 39 -22.71 5.79 -14.39
CA TYR A 39 -23.18 6.42 -15.63
C TYR A 39 -22.86 7.93 -15.64
N GLU A 40 -23.17 8.66 -14.58
CA GLU A 40 -22.86 10.09 -14.49
C GLU A 40 -21.36 10.34 -14.29
N THR A 41 -20.68 9.45 -13.55
CA THR A 41 -19.23 9.56 -13.37
C THR A 41 -18.48 9.27 -14.66
N SER A 42 -18.88 8.24 -15.41
CA SER A 42 -18.24 7.91 -16.70
C SER A 42 -18.48 9.01 -17.76
N LYS A 43 -19.66 9.62 -17.78
CA LYS A 43 -20.00 10.74 -18.66
C LYS A 43 -19.19 11.99 -18.31
N LYS A 44 -19.07 12.31 -17.02
CA LYS A 44 -18.30 13.46 -16.52
C LYS A 44 -16.82 13.37 -16.88
N TYR A 45 -16.25 12.17 -16.90
CA TYR A 45 -14.84 11.95 -17.22
C TYR A 45 -14.61 11.45 -18.66
N GLN A 46 -15.64 11.46 -19.51
CA GLN A 46 -15.59 10.93 -20.89
C GLN A 46 -15.07 9.49 -20.98
N LEU A 47 -15.31 8.69 -19.94
CA LEU A 47 -14.88 7.30 -19.89
C LEU A 47 -15.72 6.40 -20.81
N ILE A 48 -16.90 6.88 -21.25
CA ILE A 48 -17.77 6.19 -22.21
C ILE A 48 -18.23 7.22 -23.25
N SER A 49 -17.97 6.97 -24.54
CA SER A 49 -18.56 7.73 -25.63
C SER A 49 -20.03 7.30 -25.79
N THR A 50 -20.95 8.25 -25.63
CA THR A 50 -22.40 7.99 -25.78
C THR A 50 -22.84 7.82 -27.23
N GLU A 51 -21.93 7.98 -28.22
CA GLU A 51 -22.25 7.88 -29.64
C GLU A 51 -21.97 6.50 -30.24
N ASP A 52 -21.28 5.62 -29.52
CA ASP A 52 -20.95 4.29 -30.02
C ASP A 52 -21.85 3.22 -29.38
N THR A 53 -23.06 3.10 -29.97
CA THR A 53 -24.02 2.04 -29.62
C THR A 53 -23.60 0.65 -30.14
N SER A 54 -22.45 0.54 -30.82
CA SER A 54 -21.90 -0.74 -31.30
C SER A 54 -21.05 -1.46 -30.27
N LEU A 55 -20.63 -0.77 -29.17
CA LEU A 55 -19.94 -1.39 -28.06
C LEU A 55 -20.96 -2.05 -27.11
N HIS A 56 -21.52 -3.19 -27.51
CA HIS A 56 -21.99 -4.21 -26.58
C HIS A 56 -20.81 -4.91 -25.88
N GLY A 57 -19.69 -4.22 -25.73
CA GLY A 57 -18.61 -4.61 -24.85
C GLY A 57 -19.05 -4.39 -23.41
N ALA A 58 -18.91 -5.40 -22.56
CA ALA A 58 -19.13 -5.28 -21.14
C ALA A 58 -18.43 -4.00 -20.62
N LEU A 59 -19.15 -3.18 -19.83
CA LEU A 59 -18.53 -2.05 -19.12
C LEU A 59 -17.26 -2.56 -18.43
N PRO A 60 -16.13 -1.83 -18.53
CA PRO A 60 -14.93 -2.25 -17.82
C PRO A 60 -15.30 -2.41 -16.36
N TYR A 61 -15.02 -3.58 -15.80
CA TYR A 61 -15.27 -3.85 -14.39
C TYR A 61 -14.60 -2.78 -13.54
N PHE A 62 -15.20 -2.42 -12.41
CA PHE A 62 -14.71 -1.42 -11.46
C PHE A 62 -13.22 -1.61 -11.09
N ALA A 63 -12.70 -2.84 -11.16
CA ALA A 63 -11.32 -3.20 -10.87
C ALA A 63 -10.62 -3.85 -12.07
N SER A 64 -10.87 -3.38 -13.29
CA SER A 64 -10.32 -3.97 -14.54
C SER A 64 -8.80 -4.09 -14.57
N ASN A 65 -8.10 -3.30 -13.75
CA ASN A 65 -6.64 -3.32 -13.64
C ASN A 65 -6.12 -4.21 -12.51
N ASN A 66 -7.02 -4.80 -11.71
CA ASN A 66 -6.64 -5.62 -10.55
C ASN A 66 -6.99 -7.09 -10.79
N CYS A 67 -6.17 -7.99 -10.25
CA CYS A 67 -6.56 -9.38 -10.08
C CYS A 67 -7.65 -9.45 -9.01
N VAL A 68 -8.79 -10.05 -9.33
CA VAL A 68 -9.94 -10.14 -8.42
C VAL A 68 -10.12 -11.58 -7.96
N SER A 69 -10.20 -11.81 -6.64
CA SER A 69 -10.46 -13.12 -6.05
C SER A 69 -11.87 -13.17 -5.46
N ASP A 70 -12.51 -14.34 -5.53
CA ASP A 70 -13.81 -14.62 -4.88
C ASP A 70 -13.67 -14.92 -3.37
N GLY A 71 -12.47 -14.80 -2.83
CA GLY A 71 -12.16 -15.03 -1.41
C GLY A 71 -11.93 -16.49 -1.03
N LYS A 72 -11.98 -17.42 -1.98
CA LYS A 72 -11.66 -18.82 -1.72
C LYS A 72 -10.18 -19.11 -1.98
N ASP A 73 -9.67 -20.09 -1.27
CA ASP A 73 -8.34 -20.62 -1.55
C ASP A 73 -8.31 -21.26 -2.94
N LEU A 74 -7.22 -21.06 -3.66
CA LEU A 74 -7.02 -21.53 -5.03
C LEU A 74 -5.65 -22.18 -5.15
N GLY A 75 -5.58 -23.38 -5.78
CA GLY A 75 -4.31 -24.07 -6.05
C GLY A 75 -3.66 -24.72 -4.85
N THR A 76 -4.35 -24.79 -3.70
CA THR A 76 -3.79 -25.28 -2.43
C THR A 76 -3.57 -26.81 -2.37
N ASP A 77 -4.16 -27.56 -3.30
CA ASP A 77 -4.06 -29.03 -3.31
C ASP A 77 -2.66 -29.55 -3.68
N SER A 78 -1.86 -28.73 -4.38
CA SER A 78 -0.54 -29.11 -4.90
C SER A 78 0.63 -28.55 -4.09
N THR A 79 0.38 -27.62 -3.15
CA THR A 79 1.41 -26.93 -2.38
C THR A 79 1.25 -27.17 -0.88
N SER A 80 2.36 -27.32 -0.16
CA SER A 80 2.35 -27.52 1.28
C SER A 80 1.93 -26.24 2.00
N SER A 81 0.65 -26.12 2.32
CA SER A 81 0.05 -24.98 3.06
C SER A 81 0.53 -24.82 4.51
N TYR A 82 1.37 -25.73 4.99
CA TYR A 82 1.82 -25.74 6.40
C TYR A 82 3.01 -24.83 6.69
N VAL A 83 3.63 -24.24 5.66
CA VAL A 83 4.90 -23.51 5.77
C VAL A 83 4.71 -22.01 5.93
N ALA A 84 3.55 -21.48 5.55
CA ALA A 84 3.22 -20.06 5.61
C ALA A 84 1.81 -19.82 6.13
N GLY A 85 1.57 -18.66 6.73
CA GLY A 85 0.26 -18.27 7.24
C GLY A 85 -0.70 -17.83 6.15
N ALA A 86 -0.18 -17.13 5.13
CA ALA A 86 -0.93 -16.67 3.97
C ALA A 86 0.00 -16.46 2.77
N SER A 87 -0.53 -16.67 1.55
CA SER A 87 0.24 -16.49 0.32
C SER A 87 -0.64 -16.29 -0.90
N GLY A 88 -0.11 -15.65 -1.94
CA GLY A 88 -0.82 -15.42 -3.19
C GLY A 88 0.11 -15.22 -4.37
N VAL A 89 -0.37 -15.58 -5.56
CA VAL A 89 0.30 -15.35 -6.85
C VAL A 89 -0.69 -14.67 -7.79
N PHE A 90 -0.28 -13.54 -8.34
CA PHE A 90 -1.12 -12.65 -9.13
C PHE A 90 -0.43 -12.36 -10.48
N ASN A 91 -1.08 -12.70 -11.59
CA ASN A 91 -0.62 -12.34 -12.92
C ASN A 91 -1.13 -10.96 -13.29
N LEU A 92 -0.24 -9.98 -13.33
CA LEU A 92 -0.59 -8.58 -13.62
C LEU A 92 -0.91 -8.34 -15.10
N THR A 93 -0.51 -9.24 -15.99
CA THR A 93 -0.77 -9.12 -17.43
C THR A 93 -2.18 -9.62 -17.75
N THR A 94 -2.52 -10.85 -17.31
CA THR A 94 -3.82 -11.47 -17.57
C THR A 94 -4.89 -11.07 -16.56
N LYS A 95 -4.50 -10.49 -15.43
CA LYS A 95 -5.37 -10.13 -14.27
C LYS A 95 -5.93 -11.33 -13.53
N ASP A 96 -5.27 -12.46 -13.63
CA ASP A 96 -5.67 -13.69 -12.96
C ASP A 96 -5.03 -13.81 -11.58
N VAL A 97 -5.78 -14.38 -10.62
CA VAL A 97 -5.23 -14.93 -9.39
C VAL A 97 -4.85 -16.39 -9.68
N LEU A 98 -3.55 -16.68 -9.69
CA LEU A 98 -3.03 -18.02 -10.01
C LEU A 98 -2.98 -18.92 -8.77
N TYR A 99 -2.76 -18.33 -7.61
CA TYR A 99 -2.73 -19.01 -6.32
C TYR A 99 -3.27 -18.10 -5.22
N ALA A 100 -4.04 -18.66 -4.31
CA ALA A 100 -4.59 -17.96 -3.16
C ALA A 100 -4.68 -18.90 -1.94
N GLN A 101 -4.07 -18.49 -0.82
CA GLN A 101 -4.18 -19.14 0.47
C GLN A 101 -4.32 -18.08 1.55
N ASN A 102 -5.46 -18.07 2.24
CA ASN A 102 -5.73 -17.13 3.32
C ASN A 102 -5.46 -15.65 2.93
N ILE A 103 -5.65 -15.26 1.66
CA ILE A 103 -5.19 -13.97 1.13
C ILE A 103 -5.84 -12.75 1.79
N TYR A 104 -6.97 -12.92 2.47
CA TYR A 104 -7.66 -11.88 3.25
C TYR A 104 -7.43 -11.99 4.76
N ALA A 105 -6.63 -12.96 5.21
CA ALA A 105 -6.29 -13.08 6.63
C ALA A 105 -5.34 -11.96 7.06
N LYS A 106 -5.65 -11.29 8.17
CA LYS A 106 -4.79 -10.25 8.76
C LYS A 106 -3.50 -10.87 9.29
N MET A 107 -2.38 -10.33 8.83
CA MET A 107 -1.03 -10.77 9.18
C MET A 107 -0.16 -9.56 9.53
N TYR A 108 0.85 -9.76 10.35
CA TYR A 108 1.88 -8.78 10.60
C TYR A 108 2.82 -8.68 9.39
N PRO A 109 2.98 -7.49 8.79
CA PRO A 109 3.75 -7.34 7.56
C PRO A 109 5.28 -7.34 7.77
N ALA A 110 5.77 -7.08 8.97
CA ALA A 110 7.16 -6.76 9.20
C ALA A 110 7.65 -5.67 8.21
N SER A 111 8.90 -5.77 7.76
CA SER A 111 9.49 -4.78 6.82
C SER A 111 8.89 -4.77 5.41
N THR A 112 7.90 -5.62 5.07
CA THR A 112 7.14 -5.42 3.82
C THR A 112 6.27 -4.15 3.87
N THR A 113 6.01 -3.59 5.07
CA THR A 113 5.47 -2.24 5.30
C THR A 113 6.20 -1.17 4.49
N LYS A 114 7.52 -1.32 4.32
CA LYS A 114 8.37 -0.34 3.62
C LYS A 114 8.03 -0.18 2.14
N ILE A 115 7.25 -1.08 1.56
CA ILE A 115 6.66 -0.92 0.23
C ILE A 115 5.71 0.28 0.21
N LEU A 116 4.80 0.35 1.19
CA LEU A 116 3.87 1.47 1.31
C LEU A 116 4.60 2.76 1.72
N THR A 117 5.59 2.66 2.60
CA THR A 117 6.45 3.81 2.96
C THR A 117 7.13 4.40 1.72
N ALA A 118 7.71 3.55 0.86
CA ALA A 118 8.34 4.00 -0.38
C ALA A 118 7.30 4.56 -1.37
N TYR A 119 6.13 3.95 -1.51
CA TYR A 119 5.05 4.46 -2.35
C TYR A 119 4.62 5.88 -1.92
N VAL A 120 4.38 6.08 -0.62
CA VAL A 120 4.02 7.40 -0.07
C VAL A 120 5.16 8.40 -0.27
N ALA A 121 6.40 7.99 0.00
CA ALA A 121 7.56 8.83 -0.18
C ALA A 121 7.75 9.28 -1.64
N LEU A 122 7.57 8.38 -2.60
CA LEU A 122 7.66 8.69 -4.03
C LEU A 122 6.51 9.59 -4.52
N LYS A 123 5.37 9.55 -3.84
CA LYS A 123 4.20 10.35 -4.20
C LYS A 123 4.23 11.76 -3.63
N TYR A 124 4.78 11.95 -2.44
CA TYR A 124 4.69 13.20 -1.67
C TYR A 124 6.03 13.90 -1.45
N GLY A 125 7.14 13.18 -1.56
CA GLY A 125 8.48 13.71 -1.36
C GLY A 125 9.15 14.19 -2.63
N ASP A 126 10.19 15.00 -2.47
CA ASP A 126 11.11 15.37 -3.53
C ASP A 126 12.34 14.46 -3.49
N LEU A 127 12.58 13.69 -4.57
CA LEU A 127 13.72 12.76 -4.67
C LEU A 127 15.09 13.42 -4.41
N ASN A 128 15.22 14.69 -4.78
CA ASN A 128 16.44 15.48 -4.58
C ASN A 128 16.43 16.28 -3.27
N GLY A 129 15.28 16.31 -2.58
CA GLY A 129 15.15 16.96 -1.27
C GLY A 129 16.10 16.34 -0.26
N ILE A 130 16.80 17.19 0.51
CA ILE A 130 17.75 16.76 1.55
C ILE A 130 17.02 16.64 2.88
N TYR A 131 17.17 15.51 3.51
CA TYR A 131 16.58 15.15 4.78
C TYR A 131 17.68 14.97 5.83
N THR A 132 17.47 15.52 7.01
CA THR A 132 18.41 15.40 8.11
C THR A 132 17.98 14.29 9.06
N VAL A 133 18.89 13.40 9.40
CA VAL A 133 18.67 12.30 10.35
C VAL A 133 18.46 12.89 11.74
N SER A 134 17.31 12.58 12.35
CA SER A 134 16.98 12.98 13.73
C SER A 134 17.62 12.04 14.75
N GLU A 135 17.67 12.47 16.03
CA GLU A 135 18.03 11.59 17.14
C GLU A 135 17.12 10.37 17.23
N ASN A 136 15.80 10.57 17.01
CA ASN A 136 14.83 9.47 17.00
C ASN A 136 15.10 8.45 15.89
N ALA A 137 15.46 8.91 14.69
CA ALA A 137 15.81 8.02 13.58
C ALA A 137 17.11 7.26 13.83
N ALA A 138 18.10 7.89 14.48
CA ALA A 138 19.39 7.28 14.80
C ALA A 138 19.32 6.29 15.98
N ASP A 139 18.35 6.46 16.91
CA ASP A 139 18.19 5.62 18.10
C ASP A 139 17.35 4.37 17.79
N GLN A 140 17.94 3.40 17.11
CA GLN A 140 17.30 2.13 16.80
C GLN A 140 17.82 1.00 17.67
N ALA A 141 16.95 0.04 18.00
CA ALA A 141 17.34 -1.15 18.73
C ALA A 141 18.47 -1.91 18.02
N SER A 142 19.38 -2.50 18.79
CA SER A 142 20.62 -3.11 18.28
C SER A 142 20.40 -4.31 17.34
N ASP A 143 19.24 -4.93 17.40
CA ASP A 143 18.81 -6.03 16.54
C ASP A 143 17.98 -5.59 15.33
N SER A 144 17.76 -4.28 15.19
CA SER A 144 17.04 -3.70 14.06
C SER A 144 17.87 -3.71 12.78
N SER A 145 17.17 -3.88 11.64
CA SER A 145 17.77 -3.60 10.33
C SER A 145 17.95 -2.09 10.16
N VAL A 146 19.16 -1.62 9.99
CA VAL A 146 19.49 -0.19 9.86
C VAL A 146 20.51 0.06 8.76
N CYS A 147 20.54 1.29 8.26
CA CYS A 147 21.59 1.84 7.41
C CYS A 147 22.77 2.36 8.24
N ASN A 148 22.68 2.35 9.58
CA ASN A 148 23.60 2.92 10.55
C ASN A 148 23.76 4.44 10.41
N LEU A 149 22.64 5.13 10.11
CA LEU A 149 22.59 6.58 10.04
C LEU A 149 22.74 7.20 11.42
N LYS A 150 23.43 8.33 11.50
CA LYS A 150 23.67 9.08 12.75
C LYS A 150 22.95 10.41 12.70
N ALA A 151 22.53 10.88 13.87
CA ALA A 151 21.86 12.18 14.01
C ALA A 151 22.71 13.31 13.37
N GLY A 152 22.02 14.18 12.62
CA GLY A 152 22.63 15.29 11.89
C GLY A 152 23.20 14.95 10.51
N GLU A 153 23.30 13.67 10.12
CA GLU A 153 23.67 13.29 8.76
C GLU A 153 22.59 13.73 7.77
N GLN A 154 23.01 14.02 6.53
CA GLN A 154 22.11 14.57 5.49
C GLN A 154 22.14 13.69 4.25
N LEU A 155 20.96 13.22 3.86
CA LEU A 155 20.77 12.37 2.68
C LEU A 155 19.61 12.89 1.83
N SER A 156 19.70 12.65 0.52
CA SER A 156 18.54 12.87 -0.36
C SER A 156 17.46 11.80 -0.14
N LEU A 157 16.21 12.12 -0.50
CA LEU A 157 15.13 11.12 -0.44
C LEU A 157 15.46 9.89 -1.30
N GLN A 158 16.09 10.09 -2.45
CA GLN A 158 16.51 8.97 -3.29
C GLN A 158 17.48 8.04 -2.54
N GLN A 159 18.49 8.58 -1.87
CA GLN A 159 19.43 7.79 -1.08
C GLN A 159 18.72 7.05 0.07
N LEU A 160 17.81 7.75 0.77
CA LEU A 160 17.01 7.14 1.85
C LEU A 160 16.14 5.99 1.33
N LEU A 161 15.55 6.10 0.12
CA LEU A 161 14.77 5.03 -0.50
C LEU A 161 15.62 3.80 -0.83
N TYR A 162 16.87 3.97 -1.26
CA TYR A 162 17.81 2.85 -1.42
C TYR A 162 18.08 2.17 -0.06
N GLY A 163 18.37 2.94 0.98
CA GLY A 163 18.55 2.40 2.33
C GLY A 163 17.30 1.66 2.85
N LEU A 164 16.13 2.25 2.63
CA LEU A 164 14.82 1.71 3.00
C LEU A 164 14.56 0.34 2.37
N LEU A 165 14.76 0.21 1.07
CA LEU A 165 14.33 -0.97 0.31
C LEU A 165 15.41 -2.04 0.21
N LEU A 166 16.69 -1.69 0.02
CA LEU A 166 17.79 -2.65 -0.06
C LEU A 166 18.18 -3.16 1.33
N ARG A 167 18.61 -2.25 2.19
CA ARG A 167 19.11 -2.56 3.53
C ARG A 167 17.97 -2.85 4.52
N SER A 168 16.74 -2.49 4.14
CA SER A 168 15.58 -2.53 5.04
C SER A 168 15.72 -1.60 6.25
N GLY A 169 16.40 -0.44 6.08
CA GLY A 169 16.74 0.50 7.14
C GLY A 169 15.51 1.03 7.88
N ASN A 170 15.43 0.78 9.19
CA ASN A 170 14.41 1.36 10.06
C ASN A 170 14.68 2.84 10.30
N ASP A 171 15.95 3.21 10.46
CA ASP A 171 16.44 4.58 10.51
C ASP A 171 16.01 5.38 9.27
N ALA A 172 16.26 4.86 8.07
CA ALA A 172 15.84 5.49 6.83
C ALA A 172 14.31 5.67 6.75
N ALA A 173 13.53 4.68 7.24
CA ALA A 173 12.07 4.78 7.28
C ALA A 173 11.59 5.93 8.17
N ILE A 174 12.21 6.15 9.32
CA ILE A 174 11.86 7.22 10.25
C ILE A 174 12.27 8.58 9.67
N VAL A 175 13.46 8.71 9.08
CA VAL A 175 13.88 9.96 8.42
C VAL A 175 12.91 10.36 7.32
N ILE A 176 12.46 9.39 6.50
CA ILE A 176 11.45 9.62 5.46
C ILE A 176 10.13 10.10 6.07
N ALA A 177 9.66 9.41 7.11
CA ALA A 177 8.38 9.74 7.76
C ALA A 177 8.40 11.14 8.37
N GLU A 178 9.42 11.46 9.15
CA GLU A 178 9.58 12.79 9.78
C GLU A 178 9.77 13.89 8.73
N GLY A 179 10.54 13.63 7.70
CA GLY A 179 10.82 14.61 6.66
C GLY A 179 9.61 14.95 5.77
N ILE A 180 8.69 14.01 5.57
CA ILE A 180 7.50 14.24 4.72
C ILE A 180 6.31 14.74 5.53
N SER A 181 6.10 14.23 6.75
CA SER A 181 4.89 14.50 7.54
C SER A 181 5.17 15.18 8.88
N GLY A 182 6.44 15.46 9.21
CA GLY A 182 6.86 16.08 10.46
C GLY A 182 7.10 15.08 11.59
N ASP A 183 6.37 13.98 11.64
CA ASP A 183 6.53 12.91 12.61
C ASP A 183 6.04 11.55 12.07
N VAL A 184 6.39 10.46 12.78
CA VAL A 184 6.05 9.09 12.39
C VAL A 184 4.54 8.82 12.44
N SER A 185 3.82 9.41 13.41
CA SER A 185 2.38 9.21 13.57
C SER A 185 1.61 9.83 12.42
N SER A 186 1.91 11.08 12.08
CA SER A 186 1.31 11.80 10.95
C SER A 186 1.60 11.11 9.62
N PHE A 187 2.81 10.52 9.49
CA PHE A 187 3.13 9.73 8.31
C PHE A 187 2.35 8.41 8.26
N ALA A 188 2.14 7.74 9.40
CA ALA A 188 1.31 6.54 9.47
C ALA A 188 -0.16 6.83 9.10
N GLU A 189 -0.70 7.98 9.51
CA GLU A 189 -2.04 8.43 9.07
C GLU A 189 -2.08 8.61 7.55
N LEU A 190 -1.04 9.21 6.95
CA LEU A 190 -0.92 9.36 5.51
C LEU A 190 -0.80 8.00 4.81
N MET A 191 -0.04 7.05 5.36
CA MET A 191 0.04 5.67 4.87
C MET A 191 -1.34 5.01 4.85
N ASN A 192 -2.10 5.10 5.95
CA ASN A 192 -3.45 4.52 6.04
C ASN A 192 -4.43 5.15 5.04
N LYS A 193 -4.34 6.47 4.85
CA LYS A 193 -5.12 7.17 3.82
C LYS A 193 -4.81 6.63 2.43
N GLU A 194 -3.53 6.49 2.09
CA GLU A 194 -3.10 5.98 0.80
C GLU A 194 -3.46 4.51 0.59
N ALA A 195 -3.24 3.66 1.59
CA ALA A 195 -3.66 2.26 1.55
C ALA A 195 -5.15 2.13 1.22
N LYS A 196 -5.99 2.90 1.91
CA LYS A 196 -7.44 2.93 1.67
C LYS A 196 -7.79 3.41 0.26
N MET A 197 -7.08 4.40 -0.27
CA MET A 197 -7.28 4.89 -1.65
C MET A 197 -6.92 3.84 -2.70
N LEU A 198 -5.97 2.96 -2.40
CA LEU A 198 -5.59 1.83 -3.24
C LEU A 198 -6.55 0.64 -3.14
N GLY A 199 -7.54 0.69 -2.23
CA GLY A 199 -8.46 -0.41 -1.96
C GLY A 199 -7.96 -1.40 -0.90
N ALA A 200 -6.81 -1.14 -0.27
CA ALA A 200 -6.25 -1.95 0.81
C ALA A 200 -6.96 -1.60 2.14
N THR A 201 -8.19 -2.09 2.29
CA THR A 201 -9.11 -1.68 3.37
C THR A 201 -9.02 -2.55 4.63
N ASP A 202 -8.40 -3.71 4.54
CA ASP A 202 -8.16 -4.63 5.66
C ASP A 202 -6.77 -4.48 6.27
N SER A 203 -6.12 -3.34 6.01
CA SER A 203 -4.80 -2.98 6.51
C SER A 203 -4.86 -1.80 7.47
N HIS A 204 -3.94 -1.80 8.43
CA HIS A 204 -3.70 -0.65 9.31
C HIS A 204 -2.22 -0.57 9.64
N PHE A 205 -1.65 0.62 9.52
CA PHE A 205 -0.22 0.90 9.72
C PHE A 205 -0.06 1.93 10.83
N VAL A 206 0.80 1.66 11.80
CA VAL A 206 1.09 2.57 12.94
C VAL A 206 2.52 3.12 12.91
N ASN A 207 3.35 2.60 12.01
CA ASN A 207 4.73 3.08 11.80
C ASN A 207 5.18 2.87 10.35
N ALA A 208 6.29 3.49 9.99
CA ALA A 208 6.84 3.46 8.63
C ALA A 208 7.81 2.29 8.37
N ASN A 209 8.23 1.55 9.39
CA ASN A 209 9.31 0.56 9.29
C ASN A 209 8.82 -0.90 9.39
N GLY A 210 7.63 -1.14 9.94
CA GLY A 210 7.05 -2.48 10.12
C GLY A 210 7.47 -3.17 11.42
N LEU A 211 7.94 -2.42 12.42
CA LEU A 211 8.13 -2.96 13.76
C LEU A 211 6.80 -3.39 14.36
N GLN A 212 6.89 -4.38 15.22
CA GLN A 212 5.75 -5.06 15.80
C GLN A 212 4.84 -4.13 16.61
N ASP A 213 3.55 -4.16 16.29
CA ASP A 213 2.46 -3.57 17.04
C ASP A 213 1.19 -4.38 16.75
N GLU A 214 0.31 -4.56 17.74
CA GLU A 214 -0.93 -5.34 17.56
C GLU A 214 -1.90 -4.71 16.54
N ASN A 215 -1.80 -3.38 16.36
CA ASN A 215 -2.60 -2.62 15.41
C ASN A 215 -1.90 -2.43 14.06
N HIS A 216 -0.72 -3.04 13.84
CA HIS A 216 0.03 -2.94 12.59
C HIS A 216 -0.12 -4.22 11.78
N TYR A 217 -1.08 -4.26 10.87
CA TYR A 217 -1.43 -5.45 10.10
C TYR A 217 -1.80 -5.13 8.65
N THR A 218 -1.71 -6.14 7.82
CA THR A 218 -2.16 -6.12 6.42
C THR A 218 -2.67 -7.52 6.03
N THR A 219 -3.15 -7.67 4.80
CA THR A 219 -3.47 -8.97 4.18
C THR A 219 -2.58 -9.18 2.96
N VAL A 220 -2.49 -10.40 2.46
CA VAL A 220 -1.77 -10.70 1.20
C VAL A 220 -2.39 -9.90 0.04
N TYR A 221 -3.73 -9.82 0.00
CA TYR A 221 -4.42 -9.10 -1.06
C TYR A 221 -4.20 -7.59 -0.99
N ASP A 222 -4.27 -7.00 0.20
CA ASP A 222 -3.97 -5.58 0.38
C ASP A 222 -2.52 -5.25 0.03
N LEU A 223 -1.60 -6.11 0.45
CA LEU A 223 -0.18 -5.94 0.12
C LEU A 223 0.08 -6.08 -1.39
N TYR A 224 -0.67 -6.94 -2.09
CA TYR A 224 -0.68 -7.01 -3.54
C TYR A 224 -1.15 -5.67 -4.16
N LEU A 225 -2.26 -5.08 -3.68
CA LEU A 225 -2.76 -3.81 -4.20
C LEU A 225 -1.74 -2.67 -3.99
N ILE A 226 -1.13 -2.62 -2.81
CA ILE A 226 -0.08 -1.64 -2.48
C ILE A 226 1.16 -1.83 -3.38
N PHE A 227 1.61 -3.08 -3.54
CA PHE A 227 2.78 -3.38 -4.35
C PHE A 227 2.55 -3.14 -5.83
N GLN A 228 1.37 -3.51 -6.35
CA GLN A 228 0.98 -3.21 -7.73
C GLN A 228 0.99 -1.71 -8.02
N ALA A 229 0.56 -0.88 -7.07
CA ALA A 229 0.63 0.58 -7.21
C ALA A 229 2.07 1.09 -7.15
N ALA A 230 2.90 0.55 -6.26
CA ALA A 230 4.29 0.96 -6.11
C ALA A 230 5.12 0.69 -7.35
N ILE A 231 4.95 -0.46 -8.01
CA ILE A 231 5.69 -0.84 -9.23
C ILE A 231 5.29 -0.02 -10.48
N GLN A 232 4.24 0.79 -10.42
CA GLN A 232 3.95 1.76 -11.48
C GLN A 232 4.98 2.91 -11.52
N ASN A 233 5.73 3.10 -10.45
CA ASN A 233 6.80 4.09 -10.40
C ASN A 233 8.13 3.45 -10.83
N PRO A 234 8.76 3.90 -11.94
CA PRO A 234 10.02 3.32 -12.42
C PRO A 234 11.13 3.37 -11.39
N THR A 235 11.23 4.47 -10.61
CA THR A 235 12.24 4.59 -9.55
C THR A 235 12.09 3.51 -8.49
N PHE A 236 10.86 3.14 -8.13
CA PHE A 236 10.63 2.03 -7.19
C PHE A 236 11.15 0.71 -7.77
N VAL A 237 10.85 0.42 -9.04
CA VAL A 237 11.30 -0.79 -9.73
C VAL A 237 12.82 -0.83 -9.82
N ASP A 238 13.46 0.27 -10.20
CA ASP A 238 14.92 0.39 -10.28
C ASP A 238 15.58 0.07 -8.92
N ILE A 239 15.03 0.62 -7.83
CA ILE A 239 15.56 0.39 -6.50
C ILE A 239 15.41 -1.07 -6.08
N ILE A 240 14.22 -1.67 -6.22
CA ILE A 240 14.01 -3.07 -5.82
C ILE A 240 14.77 -4.08 -6.69
N HIS A 241 15.19 -3.69 -7.90
CA HIS A 241 16.03 -4.48 -8.81
C HIS A 241 17.53 -4.38 -8.49
N THR A 242 17.93 -3.34 -7.74
CA THR A 242 19.33 -3.07 -7.42
C THR A 242 19.85 -4.08 -6.40
N THR A 243 21.01 -4.68 -6.68
CA THR A 243 21.69 -5.62 -5.78
C THR A 243 22.53 -4.90 -4.73
N GLU A 244 23.22 -3.84 -5.15
CA GLU A 244 24.15 -3.07 -4.33
C GLU A 244 24.09 -1.59 -4.73
N TYR A 245 24.12 -0.71 -3.75
CA TYR A 245 24.13 0.74 -3.94
C TYR A 245 25.21 1.38 -3.08
N THR A 246 26.17 2.05 -3.72
CA THR A 246 27.16 2.89 -3.03
C THR A 246 26.55 4.28 -2.82
N VAL A 247 26.46 4.69 -1.57
CA VAL A 247 25.89 5.99 -1.18
C VAL A 247 26.98 6.90 -0.63
N ASP A 248 27.02 8.14 -1.11
CA ASP A 248 27.85 9.22 -0.58
C ASP A 248 26.92 10.31 0.00
N TYR A 249 27.13 10.65 1.27
CA TYR A 249 26.34 11.66 1.96
C TYR A 249 27.20 12.45 2.96
N LEU A 250 26.64 13.47 3.58
CA LEU A 250 27.40 14.36 4.48
C LEU A 250 27.12 14.07 5.95
N ASP A 251 28.19 14.05 6.76
CA ASP A 251 28.09 14.09 8.20
C ASP A 251 27.71 15.50 8.72
N PRO A 252 27.41 15.68 10.02
CA PRO A 252 27.09 16.98 10.60
C PRO A 252 28.18 18.06 10.45
N ASN A 253 29.42 17.65 10.18
CA ASN A 253 30.58 18.55 9.97
C ASN A 253 30.79 18.86 8.49
N GLY A 254 29.95 18.34 7.58
CA GLY A 254 30.07 18.49 6.14
C GLY A 254 31.13 17.59 5.49
N MET A 255 31.60 16.55 6.20
CA MET A 255 32.52 15.57 5.64
C MET A 255 31.72 14.48 4.92
N SER A 256 32.24 14.03 3.77
CA SER A 256 31.62 12.93 3.00
C SER A 256 31.81 11.61 3.72
N ILE A 257 30.70 10.90 3.85
CA ILE A 257 30.64 9.50 4.29
C ILE A 257 30.23 8.65 3.10
N GLN A 258 30.93 7.53 2.90
CA GLN A 258 30.58 6.53 1.91
C GLN A 258 30.19 5.23 2.59
N GLN A 259 29.07 4.66 2.19
CA GLN A 259 28.61 3.33 2.59
C GLN A 259 28.21 2.51 1.37
N VAL A 260 28.14 1.19 1.55
CA VAL A 260 27.62 0.25 0.55
C VAL A 260 26.44 -0.50 1.16
N TRP A 261 25.29 -0.39 0.51
CA TRP A 261 24.05 -1.05 0.91
C TRP A 261 23.69 -2.16 -0.06
N THR A 262 23.55 -3.38 0.46
CA THR A 262 23.23 -4.57 -0.34
C THR A 262 21.78 -5.01 -0.12
N SER A 263 21.20 -5.60 -1.15
CA SER A 263 19.84 -6.14 -1.11
C SER A 263 19.73 -7.29 -0.12
N THR A 264 18.59 -7.38 0.57
CA THR A 264 18.23 -8.53 1.41
C THR A 264 17.56 -9.66 0.64
N ASN A 265 17.25 -9.45 -0.66
CA ASN A 265 16.60 -10.42 -1.50
C ASN A 265 17.63 -11.44 -2.02
N LYS A 266 17.51 -12.71 -1.58
CA LYS A 266 18.44 -13.75 -1.92
C LYS A 266 18.46 -14.13 -3.41
N TYR A 267 17.37 -13.96 -4.15
CA TYR A 267 17.35 -14.16 -5.60
C TYR A 267 18.28 -13.17 -6.31
N LEU A 268 18.20 -11.88 -5.95
CA LEU A 268 19.06 -10.85 -6.52
C LEU A 268 20.52 -11.05 -6.12
N MET A 269 20.76 -11.52 -4.89
CA MET A 269 22.11 -11.80 -4.39
C MET A 269 22.70 -13.12 -4.92
N GLY A 270 21.96 -13.88 -5.75
CA GLY A 270 22.40 -15.13 -6.32
C GLY A 270 22.58 -16.29 -5.30
N THR A 271 22.03 -16.13 -4.09
CA THR A 271 22.10 -17.18 -3.04
C THR A 271 20.85 -18.07 -3.02
N GLU A 272 19.83 -17.72 -3.80
CA GLU A 272 18.67 -18.54 -4.14
C GLU A 272 18.44 -18.48 -5.65
N THR A 273 17.94 -19.58 -6.22
CA THR A 273 17.65 -19.69 -7.64
C THR A 273 16.15 -19.82 -7.87
N ALA A 274 15.60 -18.99 -8.74
CA ALA A 274 14.20 -19.10 -9.15
C ALA A 274 14.02 -20.36 -10.04
N PRO A 275 12.79 -20.91 -10.13
CA PRO A 275 12.46 -21.98 -11.05
C PRO A 275 12.76 -21.61 -12.52
N ASP A 276 12.97 -22.62 -13.36
CA ASP A 276 13.15 -22.44 -14.79
C ASP A 276 11.97 -21.66 -15.41
N GLY A 277 12.29 -20.70 -16.26
CA GLY A 277 11.31 -19.84 -16.91
C GLY A 277 10.87 -18.61 -16.08
N ILE A 278 11.33 -18.47 -14.84
CA ILE A 278 11.03 -17.32 -13.98
C ILE A 278 12.25 -16.39 -13.87
N THR A 279 12.05 -15.12 -14.17
CA THR A 279 13.05 -14.08 -13.94
C THR A 279 12.60 -13.16 -12.81
N VAL A 280 13.25 -13.20 -11.66
CA VAL A 280 12.97 -12.30 -10.54
C VAL A 280 13.50 -10.91 -10.86
N ILE A 281 12.61 -9.91 -10.83
CA ILE A 281 12.95 -8.50 -11.03
C ILE A 281 13.40 -7.88 -9.71
N GLY A 282 12.67 -8.12 -8.63
CA GLY A 282 12.98 -7.56 -7.33
C GLY A 282 11.90 -7.81 -6.30
N GLY A 283 11.97 -7.10 -5.19
CA GLY A 283 10.95 -7.22 -4.16
C GLY A 283 11.40 -6.75 -2.78
N LYS A 284 10.63 -7.15 -1.75
CA LYS A 284 10.93 -6.75 -0.38
C LYS A 284 10.76 -7.91 0.58
N THR A 285 11.78 -8.14 1.42
CA THR A 285 11.75 -9.08 2.54
C THR A 285 11.22 -8.41 3.80
N GLY A 286 10.66 -9.19 4.71
CA GLY A 286 10.27 -8.76 6.06
C GLY A 286 10.45 -9.88 7.08
N THR A 287 10.85 -9.52 8.31
CA THR A 287 10.98 -10.48 9.39
C THR A 287 10.82 -9.78 10.73
N THR A 288 9.95 -10.30 11.59
CA THR A 288 9.91 -10.09 13.04
C THR A 288 9.59 -11.43 13.71
N ASN A 289 9.71 -11.54 15.02
CA ASN A 289 9.37 -12.78 15.72
C ASN A 289 7.90 -13.18 15.51
N ASP A 290 6.98 -12.20 15.53
CA ASP A 290 5.54 -12.47 15.43
C ASP A 290 5.06 -12.58 13.97
N ALA A 291 5.68 -11.80 13.06
CA ALA A 291 5.38 -11.86 11.62
C ALA A 291 5.95 -13.11 10.94
N GLY A 292 6.93 -13.78 11.56
CA GLY A 292 7.72 -14.80 10.87
C GLY A 292 8.50 -14.18 9.69
N TYR A 293 8.66 -14.95 8.63
CA TYR A 293 9.37 -14.53 7.42
C TYR A 293 8.39 -14.18 6.31
N CYS A 294 8.53 -12.98 5.74
CA CYS A 294 7.68 -12.45 4.69
C CYS A 294 8.51 -12.08 3.46
N LEU A 295 7.92 -12.26 2.27
CA LEU A 295 8.55 -11.89 1.00
C LEU A 295 7.48 -11.48 -0.01
N VAL A 296 7.70 -10.34 -0.66
CA VAL A 296 6.95 -9.87 -1.82
C VAL A 296 7.91 -9.83 -3.00
N LEU A 297 7.56 -10.43 -4.12
CA LEU A 297 8.37 -10.47 -5.34
C LEU A 297 7.60 -9.94 -6.54
N LEU A 298 8.31 -9.21 -7.40
CA LEU A 298 7.99 -8.98 -8.80
C LEU A 298 8.87 -9.91 -9.64
N SER A 299 8.27 -10.65 -10.55
CA SER A 299 8.97 -11.51 -11.50
C SER A 299 8.29 -11.51 -12.87
N ASN A 300 8.99 -11.99 -13.89
CA ASN A 300 8.39 -12.32 -15.16
C ASN A 300 8.41 -13.85 -15.34
N ASN A 301 7.33 -14.42 -15.92
CA ASN A 301 7.29 -15.81 -16.33
C ASN A 301 7.88 -16.01 -17.75
N ALA A 302 7.91 -17.24 -18.22
CA ALA A 302 8.45 -17.59 -19.54
C ALA A 302 7.69 -16.94 -20.72
N ALA A 303 6.43 -16.57 -20.53
CA ALA A 303 5.62 -15.83 -21.50
C ALA A 303 5.91 -14.32 -21.50
N GLY A 304 6.65 -13.83 -20.51
CA GLY A 304 6.93 -12.42 -20.31
C GLY A 304 5.86 -11.70 -19.45
N ASP A 305 4.90 -12.44 -18.87
CA ASP A 305 3.90 -11.84 -17.99
C ASP A 305 4.52 -11.40 -16.68
N GLN A 306 4.09 -10.26 -16.20
CA GLN A 306 4.46 -9.75 -14.86
C GLN A 306 3.68 -10.48 -13.77
N ILE A 307 4.40 -11.02 -12.81
CA ILE A 307 3.85 -11.80 -11.70
C ILE A 307 4.23 -11.15 -10.38
N VAL A 308 3.24 -11.00 -9.51
CA VAL A 308 3.44 -10.67 -8.09
C VAL A 308 3.21 -11.91 -7.26
N SER A 309 4.23 -12.31 -6.48
CA SER A 309 4.15 -13.45 -5.56
C SER A 309 4.41 -12.97 -4.14
N ILE A 310 3.54 -13.38 -3.21
CA ILE A 310 3.58 -12.93 -1.81
C ILE A 310 3.51 -14.14 -0.88
N VAL A 311 4.41 -14.18 0.09
CA VAL A 311 4.38 -15.12 1.22
C VAL A 311 4.45 -14.32 2.51
N MET A 312 3.54 -14.60 3.43
CA MET A 312 3.51 -14.02 4.77
C MET A 312 3.54 -15.11 5.83
N LYS A 313 4.24 -14.84 6.92
CA LYS A 313 4.33 -15.70 8.10
C LYS A 313 4.87 -17.11 7.79
N ALA A 314 5.95 -17.21 7.01
CA ALA A 314 6.70 -18.46 6.92
C ALA A 314 7.44 -18.72 8.25
N ASP A 315 7.58 -20.00 8.59
CA ASP A 315 8.16 -20.44 9.87
C ASP A 315 9.67 -20.23 9.96
N CYS A 316 10.37 -20.33 8.83
CA CYS A 316 11.80 -20.03 8.75
C CYS A 316 12.21 -19.51 7.36
N ARG A 317 13.42 -18.94 7.29
CA ARG A 317 13.94 -18.35 6.05
C ARG A 317 14.09 -19.36 4.91
N ASN A 318 14.53 -20.57 5.22
CA ASN A 318 14.71 -21.60 4.18
C ASN A 318 13.35 -22.03 3.61
N ASN A 319 12.38 -22.24 4.47
CA ASN A 319 11.02 -22.60 4.05
C ASN A 319 10.35 -21.45 3.29
N LEU A 320 10.61 -20.20 3.63
CA LEU A 320 10.15 -19.03 2.86
C LEU A 320 10.56 -19.14 1.39
N TYR A 321 11.85 -19.37 1.10
CA TYR A 321 12.36 -19.43 -0.27
C TYR A 321 11.97 -20.73 -0.96
N TYR A 322 11.98 -21.85 -0.24
CA TYR A 322 11.45 -23.11 -0.77
C TYR A 322 10.00 -22.96 -1.23
N TYR A 323 9.15 -22.43 -0.36
CA TYR A 323 7.73 -22.25 -0.66
C TYR A 323 7.50 -21.18 -1.73
N MET A 324 8.28 -20.10 -1.75
CA MET A 324 8.23 -19.13 -2.83
C MET A 324 8.54 -19.77 -4.18
N ASN A 325 9.51 -20.69 -4.25
CA ASN A 325 9.80 -21.44 -5.49
C ASN A 325 8.62 -22.34 -5.91
N GLU A 326 7.90 -22.97 -4.95
CA GLU A 326 6.67 -23.71 -5.28
C GLU A 326 5.58 -22.80 -5.86
N LEU A 327 5.41 -21.60 -5.30
CA LEU A 327 4.47 -20.61 -5.80
C LEU A 327 4.86 -20.09 -7.20
N LEU A 328 6.14 -19.81 -7.42
CA LEU A 328 6.64 -19.34 -8.72
C LEU A 328 6.46 -20.37 -9.84
N ARG A 329 6.34 -21.66 -9.51
CA ARG A 329 6.01 -22.71 -10.51
C ARG A 329 4.55 -22.70 -10.94
N GLN A 330 3.67 -21.98 -10.20
CA GLN A 330 2.26 -21.78 -10.57
C GLN A 330 2.10 -20.63 -11.58
N ALA A 331 3.15 -19.80 -11.76
CA ALA A 331 3.16 -18.66 -12.65
C ALA A 331 3.59 -19.08 -14.08
#